data_bd9127de4d2c61df3e025c1cbd544060
#
_entry.id   bd9127de4d2c61df3e025c1cbd544060
#
_cell.length_a   1.000
_cell.length_b   1.000
_cell.length_c   1.000
_cell.angle_alpha   90.00
_cell.angle_beta   90.00
_cell.angle_gamma   90.00
#
_symmetry.space_group_name_H-M   'P 1'
#
loop_
_entity.id
_entity.type
_entity.pdbx_description
1 polymer ?
#
loop_
_entity_poly.entity_id
_entity_poly.type
_entity_poly.pdbx_seq_one_letter_code
_entity_poly.pdbx_strand_id
1 'polypeptide(L)'
;APLPISWWWSALIALALALALVFGSQLLASKLGRAKFSKAALKFALPAISSWSLLFVPIALSKSDEPEQFEQELHDSVEDFSETIVREVMVPRVDMATIQSETDLDAAMTLFLQHGHSRLPVIGKNIDDVVGVLYLKDIARLKHENPEKAASASVASLARKAVFIPESKPVDLLLREMQSSSTHMAIIVDEYGGVAGLATLEDIIEEIVGEISDEYDRDVPDFEEIDSNQFRVNAAFSLIELGEHFDIELEDEDVDSLGGLLAKTLGRLPKKGDQVTVSGLTLTADRIEGRRKRLITVLVEPDEGLA
;
A
#
# COMPACT_ATOMS: atom_id res chain seq x y z
N ALA A 1 -7.17 57.53 35.08
CA ALA A 1 -6.27 56.60 34.37
C ALA A 1 -7.13 55.49 33.77
N PRO A 2 -7.04 55.19 32.47
CA PRO A 2 -7.78 54.08 31.89
C PRO A 2 -7.16 52.77 32.40
N LEU A 3 -8.03 51.88 32.86
CA LEU A 3 -7.65 50.53 33.28
C LEU A 3 -7.03 49.78 32.10
N PRO A 4 -5.90 49.08 32.29
CA PRO A 4 -5.33 48.29 31.23
C PRO A 4 -6.26 47.13 30.91
N ILE A 5 -6.91 47.18 29.75
CA ILE A 5 -7.65 46.07 29.22
C ILE A 5 -6.62 44.96 29.02
N SER A 6 -6.72 43.86 29.79
CA SER A 6 -5.77 42.75 29.66
C SER A 6 -5.87 42.23 28.24
N TRP A 7 -4.73 41.93 27.61
CA TRP A 7 -4.60 41.45 26.23
C TRP A 7 -5.53 40.26 25.94
N TRP A 8 -5.92 39.52 26.92
CA TRP A 8 -6.90 38.43 26.89
C TRP A 8 -8.29 38.86 26.42
N TRP A 9 -8.77 40.05 26.87
CA TRP A 9 -10.06 40.56 26.47
C TRP A 9 -10.07 41.03 25.01
N SER A 10 -8.94 41.55 24.50
CA SER A 10 -8.82 41.90 23.09
C SER A 10 -8.79 40.65 22.21
N ALA A 11 -8.14 39.56 22.64
CA ALA A 11 -8.15 38.27 21.93
C ALA A 11 -9.55 37.63 21.90
N LEU A 12 -10.30 37.69 23.02
CA LEU A 12 -11.68 37.19 23.09
C LEU A 12 -12.63 38.00 22.19
N ILE A 13 -12.48 39.32 22.16
CA ILE A 13 -13.30 40.21 21.30
C ILE A 13 -12.98 39.94 19.83
N ALA A 14 -11.70 39.76 19.46
CA ALA A 14 -11.28 39.42 18.10
C ALA A 14 -11.83 38.06 17.66
N LEU A 15 -11.79 37.06 18.53
CA LEU A 15 -12.35 35.72 18.26
C LEU A 15 -13.88 35.77 18.09
N ALA A 16 -14.57 36.51 18.94
CA ALA A 16 -16.02 36.68 18.85
C ALA A 16 -16.47 37.42 17.58
N LEU A 17 -15.69 38.42 17.14
CA LEU A 17 -15.90 39.14 15.87
C LEU A 17 -15.64 38.23 14.66
N ALA A 18 -14.59 37.44 14.69
CA ALA A 18 -14.29 36.49 13.64
C ALA A 18 -15.39 35.42 13.49
N LEU A 19 -15.86 34.86 14.59
CA LEU A 19 -16.98 33.90 14.61
C LEU A 19 -18.28 34.54 14.11
N ALA A 20 -18.57 35.76 14.49
CA ALA A 20 -19.75 36.48 14.04
C ALA A 20 -19.71 36.78 12.53
N LEU A 21 -18.54 37.08 11.98
CA LEU A 21 -18.33 37.28 10.54
C LEU A 21 -18.49 35.96 9.76
N VAL A 22 -17.95 34.87 10.24
CA VAL A 22 -18.09 33.56 9.60
C VAL A 22 -19.54 33.08 9.62
N PHE A 23 -20.22 33.18 10.78
CA PHE A 23 -21.63 32.80 10.89
C PHE A 23 -22.54 33.74 10.09
N GLY A 24 -22.25 35.04 10.10
CA GLY A 24 -23.00 36.05 9.32
C GLY A 24 -22.85 35.79 7.80
N SER A 25 -21.66 35.45 7.33
CA SER A 25 -21.44 35.13 5.92
C SER A 25 -22.17 33.86 5.47
N GLN A 26 -22.21 32.82 6.31
CA GLN A 26 -22.96 31.58 5.99
C GLN A 26 -24.48 31.82 5.96
N LEU A 27 -25.02 32.60 6.89
CA LEU A 27 -26.43 32.96 6.91
C LEU A 27 -26.81 33.86 5.72
N LEU A 28 -25.93 34.76 5.31
CA LEU A 28 -26.12 35.62 4.15
C LEU A 28 -26.06 34.82 2.83
N ALA A 29 -25.10 33.92 2.70
CA ALA A 29 -24.96 33.05 1.55
C ALA A 29 -26.17 32.12 1.35
N SER A 30 -26.73 31.58 2.45
CA SER A 30 -27.94 30.73 2.41
C SER A 30 -29.21 31.48 2.00
N LYS A 31 -29.32 32.78 2.30
CA LYS A 31 -30.47 33.63 1.91
C LYS A 31 -30.30 34.25 0.52
N LEU A 32 -29.09 34.66 0.13
CA LEU A 32 -28.80 35.30 -1.15
C LEU A 32 -28.74 34.27 -2.31
N GLY A 33 -28.41 33.01 -2.06
CA GLY A 33 -28.43 31.94 -3.08
C GLY A 33 -29.79 31.65 -3.69
N ARG A 34 -30.90 32.18 -3.10
CA ARG A 34 -32.27 32.03 -3.62
C ARG A 34 -32.82 33.26 -4.33
N ALA A 35 -32.10 34.35 -4.40
CA ALA A 35 -32.61 35.59 -5.00
C ALA A 35 -31.92 35.85 -6.37
N LYS A 36 -32.73 36.15 -7.40
CA LYS A 36 -32.29 36.51 -8.77
C LYS A 36 -31.44 37.80 -8.88
N PHE A 37 -31.00 38.39 -7.76
CA PHE A 37 -30.25 39.63 -7.67
C PHE A 37 -28.71 39.46 -7.73
N SER A 38 -28.20 38.26 -7.93
CA SER A 38 -26.79 37.92 -7.62
C SER A 38 -25.72 38.47 -8.58
N LYS A 39 -26.08 38.71 -9.87
CA LYS A 39 -25.03 39.07 -10.86
C LYS A 39 -24.50 40.50 -10.75
N ALA A 40 -25.27 41.46 -10.31
CA ALA A 40 -24.83 42.85 -10.15
C ALA A 40 -24.10 43.06 -8.82
N ALA A 41 -24.55 42.44 -7.73
CA ALA A 41 -23.90 42.53 -6.43
C ALA A 41 -22.52 41.81 -6.43
N LEU A 42 -22.38 40.72 -7.18
CA LEU A 42 -21.11 39.97 -7.32
C LEU A 42 -20.02 40.82 -8.01
N LYS A 43 -20.39 41.62 -9.02
CA LYS A 43 -19.41 42.48 -9.73
C LYS A 43 -18.80 43.58 -8.86
N PHE A 44 -19.51 44.05 -7.81
CA PHE A 44 -19.02 45.04 -6.89
C PHE A 44 -18.32 44.44 -5.66
N ALA A 45 -18.67 43.21 -5.26
CA ALA A 45 -18.09 42.55 -4.10
C ALA A 45 -16.77 41.80 -4.44
N LEU A 46 -16.59 41.34 -5.66
CA LEU A 46 -15.39 40.60 -6.10
C LEU A 46 -14.07 41.34 -5.89
N PRO A 47 -13.92 42.63 -6.23
CA PRO A 47 -12.64 43.32 -6.02
C PRO A 47 -12.33 43.61 -4.53
N ALA A 48 -13.33 43.71 -3.68
CA ALA A 48 -13.12 43.87 -2.24
C ALA A 48 -12.71 42.54 -1.58
N ILE A 49 -13.28 41.42 -2.02
CA ILE A 49 -12.96 40.07 -1.52
C ILE A 49 -11.57 39.66 -2.00
N SER A 50 -11.18 39.98 -3.26
CA SER A 50 -9.87 39.65 -3.79
C SER A 50 -8.74 40.42 -3.08
N SER A 51 -8.97 41.64 -2.65
CA SER A 51 -7.96 42.42 -1.90
C SER A 51 -7.77 41.88 -0.47
N TRP A 52 -8.81 41.30 0.14
CA TRP A 52 -8.74 40.66 1.46
C TRP A 52 -8.15 39.26 1.39
N SER A 53 -8.40 38.51 0.33
CA SER A 53 -7.84 37.17 0.16
C SER A 53 -6.31 37.20 0.01
N LEU A 54 -5.74 38.25 -0.57
CA LEU A 54 -4.28 38.42 -0.69
C LEU A 54 -3.55 38.52 0.67
N LEU A 55 -4.26 38.92 1.75
CA LEU A 55 -3.69 38.98 3.10
C LEU A 55 -3.64 37.59 3.79
N PHE A 56 -4.47 36.63 3.33
CA PHE A 56 -4.56 35.29 3.88
C PHE A 56 -4.02 34.20 2.95
N VAL A 57 -3.59 34.55 1.74
CA VAL A 57 -2.97 33.64 0.76
C VAL A 57 -1.76 32.85 1.33
N PRO A 58 -0.85 33.44 2.15
CA PRO A 58 0.25 32.63 2.69
C PRO A 58 -0.15 31.56 3.70
N ILE A 59 -1.37 31.65 4.26
CA ILE A 59 -1.89 30.63 5.20
C ILE A 59 -2.65 29.53 4.44
N ALA A 60 -3.19 29.85 3.27
CA ALA A 60 -3.96 28.88 2.45
C ALA A 60 -3.06 28.06 1.51
N LEU A 61 -1.82 28.54 1.21
CA LEU A 61 -0.85 27.83 0.36
C LEU A 61 -0.06 26.73 1.09
N SER A 62 -0.32 26.52 2.38
CA SER A 62 0.17 25.34 3.12
C SER A 62 -0.85 24.21 3.16
N LYS A 63 -1.73 24.12 2.16
CA LYS A 63 -2.55 22.92 1.97
C LYS A 63 -1.69 21.93 1.22
N SER A 64 -1.27 20.88 1.91
CA SER A 64 -0.61 19.74 1.29
C SER A 64 -1.45 19.24 0.10
N ASP A 65 -0.81 19.08 -1.05
CA ASP A 65 -1.42 18.57 -2.29
C ASP A 65 -1.74 17.05 -2.19
N GLU A 66 -1.45 16.42 -1.04
CA GLU A 66 -1.64 15.00 -0.75
C GLU A 66 -3.07 14.45 -0.97
N PRO A 67 -4.18 15.16 -0.62
CA PRO A 67 -5.51 14.58 -0.82
C PRO A 67 -5.91 14.45 -2.29
N GLU A 68 -5.48 15.39 -3.15
CA GLU A 68 -5.87 15.40 -4.57
C GLU A 68 -5.08 14.37 -5.39
N GLN A 69 -3.83 14.11 -5.02
CA GLN A 69 -2.99 13.07 -5.65
C GLN A 69 -3.51 11.67 -5.28
N PHE A 70 -3.81 11.42 -4.00
CA PHE A 70 -4.36 10.15 -3.55
C PHE A 70 -5.73 9.84 -4.19
N GLU A 71 -6.61 10.85 -4.35
CA GLU A 71 -7.89 10.67 -5.04
C GLU A 71 -7.72 10.34 -6.52
N GLN A 72 -6.72 10.91 -7.20
CA GLN A 72 -6.38 10.61 -8.60
C GLN A 72 -5.79 9.22 -8.74
N GLU A 73 -4.80 8.85 -7.92
CA GLU A 73 -4.19 7.53 -7.90
C GLU A 73 -5.22 6.42 -7.64
N LEU A 74 -6.15 6.66 -6.70
CA LEU A 74 -7.23 5.72 -6.43
C LEU A 74 -8.20 5.59 -7.61
N HIS A 75 -8.45 6.69 -8.33
CA HIS A 75 -9.34 6.68 -9.50
C HIS A 75 -8.72 5.88 -10.66
N ASP A 76 -7.44 6.11 -10.92
CA ASP A 76 -6.68 5.41 -11.95
C ASP A 76 -6.56 3.92 -11.61
N SER A 77 -6.28 3.58 -10.35
CA SER A 77 -6.24 2.19 -9.87
C SER A 77 -7.58 1.46 -10.02
N VAL A 78 -8.72 2.14 -9.86
CA VAL A 78 -10.05 1.54 -10.06
C VAL A 78 -10.34 1.28 -11.55
N GLU A 79 -9.85 2.13 -12.45
CA GLU A 79 -10.01 1.92 -13.90
C GLU A 79 -9.15 0.74 -14.35
N ASP A 80 -7.87 0.69 -13.97
CA ASP A 80 -6.95 -0.40 -14.25
C ASP A 80 -7.43 -1.74 -13.66
N PHE A 81 -7.99 -1.72 -12.44
CA PHE A 81 -8.53 -2.89 -11.77
C PHE A 81 -9.63 -3.59 -12.57
N SER A 82 -10.43 -2.83 -13.32
CA SER A 82 -11.52 -3.40 -14.15
C SER A 82 -11.00 -4.16 -15.36
N GLU A 83 -9.79 -3.86 -15.84
CA GLU A 83 -9.13 -4.51 -16.98
C GLU A 83 -8.20 -5.66 -16.56
N THR A 84 -7.78 -5.67 -15.29
CA THR A 84 -6.87 -6.68 -14.71
C THR A 84 -7.51 -8.06 -14.66
N ILE A 85 -6.79 -9.11 -15.02
CA ILE A 85 -7.21 -10.51 -14.91
C ILE A 85 -6.53 -11.22 -13.74
N VAL A 86 -7.16 -12.29 -13.24
CA VAL A 86 -6.72 -13.04 -12.06
C VAL A 86 -5.27 -13.55 -12.17
N ARG A 87 -4.80 -13.88 -13.37
CA ARG A 87 -3.40 -14.28 -13.63
C ARG A 87 -2.38 -13.24 -13.16
N GLU A 88 -2.71 -11.96 -13.22
CA GLU A 88 -1.79 -10.86 -12.90
C GLU A 88 -1.64 -10.64 -11.40
N VAL A 89 -2.68 -10.99 -10.64
CA VAL A 89 -2.76 -10.77 -9.18
C VAL A 89 -2.57 -12.04 -8.35
N MET A 90 -2.58 -13.23 -8.98
CA MET A 90 -2.47 -14.50 -8.27
C MET A 90 -1.06 -14.74 -7.72
N VAL A 91 -0.98 -15.51 -6.64
CA VAL A 91 0.26 -16.16 -6.21
C VAL A 91 0.52 -17.33 -7.16
N PRO A 92 1.62 -17.34 -7.93
CA PRO A 92 1.91 -18.41 -8.88
C PRO A 92 2.10 -19.76 -8.18
N ARG A 93 1.82 -20.85 -8.91
CA ARG A 93 1.95 -22.23 -8.44
C ARG A 93 3.27 -22.54 -7.72
N VAL A 94 4.37 -21.98 -8.21
CA VAL A 94 5.73 -22.23 -7.70
C VAL A 94 5.97 -21.58 -6.33
N ASP A 95 5.19 -20.55 -5.99
CA ASP A 95 5.30 -19.80 -4.75
C ASP A 95 4.20 -20.18 -3.74
N MET A 96 3.29 -21.09 -4.11
CA MET A 96 2.20 -21.52 -3.22
C MET A 96 2.72 -22.31 -2.02
N ALA A 97 2.43 -21.85 -0.81
CA ALA A 97 2.53 -22.68 0.38
C ALA A 97 1.33 -23.62 0.44
N THR A 98 1.57 -24.91 0.51
CA THR A 98 0.54 -25.97 0.53
C THR A 98 0.78 -26.95 1.67
N ILE A 99 -0.24 -27.75 2.01
CA ILE A 99 -0.14 -28.79 3.03
C ILE A 99 -0.72 -30.11 2.52
N GLN A 100 -0.08 -31.24 2.86
CA GLN A 100 -0.53 -32.57 2.48
C GLN A 100 -1.77 -32.96 3.28
N SER A 101 -2.71 -33.63 2.62
CA SER A 101 -4.00 -34.06 3.19
C SER A 101 -3.87 -34.99 4.41
N GLU A 102 -2.80 -35.79 4.47
CA GLU A 102 -2.54 -36.77 5.53
C GLU A 102 -1.78 -36.18 6.72
N THR A 103 -1.34 -34.89 6.62
CA THR A 103 -0.62 -34.21 7.70
C THR A 103 -1.51 -34.18 8.98
N ASP A 104 -0.90 -34.36 10.13
CA ASP A 104 -1.56 -34.17 11.43
C ASP A 104 -1.74 -32.69 11.76
N LEU A 105 -2.62 -32.39 12.72
CA LEU A 105 -2.96 -31.01 13.05
C LEU A 105 -1.87 -30.27 13.83
N ASP A 106 -0.93 -30.96 14.47
CA ASP A 106 0.20 -30.32 15.17
C ASP A 106 1.27 -29.84 14.17
N ALA A 107 1.61 -30.68 13.20
CA ALA A 107 2.47 -30.31 12.10
C ALA A 107 1.84 -29.20 11.24
N ALA A 108 0.53 -29.27 11.00
CA ALA A 108 -0.21 -28.20 10.30
C ALA A 108 -0.12 -26.86 11.04
N MET A 109 -0.32 -26.86 12.35
CA MET A 109 -0.22 -25.67 13.18
C MET A 109 1.17 -25.05 13.09
N THR A 110 2.22 -25.89 13.12
CA THR A 110 3.61 -25.45 13.00
C THR A 110 3.86 -24.76 11.65
N LEU A 111 3.35 -25.32 10.55
CA LEU A 111 3.46 -24.69 9.21
C LEU A 111 2.75 -23.34 9.16
N PHE A 112 1.54 -23.22 9.72
CA PHE A 112 0.84 -21.95 9.78
C PHE A 112 1.62 -20.88 10.53
N LEU A 113 2.24 -21.23 11.66
CA LEU A 113 3.04 -20.29 12.47
C LEU A 113 4.34 -19.91 11.77
N GLN A 114 4.98 -20.83 11.05
CA GLN A 114 6.21 -20.57 10.31
C GLN A 114 5.99 -19.64 9.10
N HIS A 115 4.87 -19.81 8.39
CA HIS A 115 4.56 -19.01 7.21
C HIS A 115 3.76 -17.74 7.49
N GLY A 116 3.16 -17.61 8.68
CA GLY A 116 2.32 -16.47 9.04
C GLY A 116 0.96 -16.45 8.30
N HIS A 117 0.57 -17.56 7.64
CA HIS A 117 -0.66 -17.61 6.87
C HIS A 117 -1.88 -17.93 7.73
N SER A 118 -3.06 -17.48 7.32
CA SER A 118 -4.34 -17.83 7.94
C SER A 118 -5.03 -19.03 7.27
N ARG A 119 -4.64 -19.33 6.02
CA ARG A 119 -5.24 -20.38 5.18
C ARG A 119 -4.17 -21.03 4.32
N LEU A 120 -4.29 -22.35 4.11
CA LEU A 120 -3.40 -23.10 3.21
C LEU A 120 -4.23 -24.04 2.34
N PRO A 121 -3.93 -24.16 1.02
CA PRO A 121 -4.47 -25.22 0.18
C PRO A 121 -4.02 -26.60 0.69
N VAL A 122 -4.96 -27.53 0.75
CA VAL A 122 -4.72 -28.93 1.10
C VAL A 122 -4.61 -29.71 -0.20
N ILE A 123 -3.49 -30.37 -0.41
CA ILE A 123 -3.22 -31.17 -1.60
C ILE A 123 -3.18 -32.67 -1.28
N GLY A 124 -3.57 -33.46 -2.25
CA GLY A 124 -3.49 -34.91 -2.20
C GLY A 124 -2.15 -35.41 -2.76
N LYS A 125 -2.19 -36.06 -3.94
CA LYS A 125 -1.00 -36.69 -4.53
C LYS A 125 0.01 -35.70 -5.10
N ASN A 126 -0.47 -34.60 -5.63
CA ASN A 126 0.33 -33.52 -6.23
C ASN A 126 -0.39 -32.18 -6.09
N ILE A 127 0.23 -31.11 -6.55
CA ILE A 127 -0.29 -29.75 -6.41
C ILE A 127 -1.57 -29.51 -7.23
N ASP A 128 -1.84 -30.30 -8.26
CA ASP A 128 -3.07 -30.22 -9.06
C ASP A 128 -4.25 -30.95 -8.37
N ASP A 129 -3.97 -31.82 -7.39
CA ASP A 129 -4.97 -32.56 -6.62
C ASP A 129 -5.33 -31.78 -5.34
N VAL A 130 -6.03 -30.67 -5.50
CA VAL A 130 -6.45 -29.83 -4.37
C VAL A 130 -7.71 -30.41 -3.74
N VAL A 131 -7.57 -30.94 -2.53
CA VAL A 131 -8.64 -31.54 -1.70
C VAL A 131 -9.53 -30.46 -1.07
N GLY A 132 -8.95 -29.31 -0.71
CA GLY A 132 -9.68 -28.23 -0.06
C GLY A 132 -8.76 -27.13 0.45
N VAL A 133 -9.27 -26.30 1.34
CA VAL A 133 -8.55 -25.21 2.03
C VAL A 133 -8.67 -25.39 3.54
N LEU A 134 -7.53 -25.45 4.22
CA LEU A 134 -7.44 -25.52 5.67
C LEU A 134 -7.35 -24.11 6.26
N TYR A 135 -8.05 -23.88 7.35
CA TYR A 135 -8.06 -22.62 8.10
C TYR A 135 -7.39 -22.80 9.45
N LEU A 136 -6.44 -21.96 9.80
CA LEU A 136 -5.79 -21.94 11.12
C LEU A 136 -6.83 -21.87 12.26
N LYS A 137 -7.87 -21.06 12.12
CA LYS A 137 -8.94 -20.92 13.12
C LYS A 137 -9.72 -22.21 13.38
N ASP A 138 -9.84 -23.07 12.38
CA ASP A 138 -10.59 -24.34 12.55
C ASP A 138 -9.76 -25.36 13.33
N ILE A 139 -8.43 -25.38 13.11
CA ILE A 139 -7.50 -26.17 13.93
C ILE A 139 -7.54 -25.68 15.38
N ALA A 140 -7.38 -24.36 15.59
CA ALA A 140 -7.39 -23.77 16.93
C ALA A 140 -8.69 -24.06 17.67
N ARG A 141 -9.85 -23.95 16.98
CA ARG A 141 -11.16 -24.27 17.53
C ARG A 141 -11.26 -25.76 17.94
N LEU A 142 -10.89 -26.67 17.04
CA LEU A 142 -10.98 -28.10 17.34
C LEU A 142 -10.07 -28.50 18.50
N LYS A 143 -8.85 -27.97 18.55
CA LYS A 143 -7.91 -28.22 19.65
C LYS A 143 -8.43 -27.69 21.00
N HIS A 144 -9.15 -26.58 20.99
CA HIS A 144 -9.71 -25.97 22.19
C HIS A 144 -10.98 -26.73 22.66
N GLU A 145 -11.89 -27.05 21.75
CA GLU A 145 -13.20 -27.65 22.06
C GLU A 145 -13.10 -29.18 22.31
N ASN A 146 -12.22 -29.85 21.56
CA ASN A 146 -12.09 -31.32 21.64
C ASN A 146 -10.64 -31.79 21.37
N PRO A 147 -9.73 -31.67 22.35
CA PRO A 147 -8.31 -32.03 22.21
C PRO A 147 -8.10 -33.51 21.79
N GLU A 148 -8.91 -34.43 22.29
CA GLU A 148 -8.80 -35.87 21.96
C GLU A 148 -9.09 -36.13 20.48
N LYS A 149 -10.13 -35.50 19.95
CA LYS A 149 -10.45 -35.56 18.53
C LYS A 149 -9.41 -34.90 17.68
N ALA A 150 -8.86 -33.76 18.13
CA ALA A 150 -7.80 -33.06 17.43
C ALA A 150 -6.52 -33.90 17.28
N ALA A 151 -6.16 -34.67 18.31
CA ALA A 151 -4.99 -35.55 18.30
C ALA A 151 -5.07 -36.71 17.26
N SER A 152 -6.25 -37.06 16.82
CA SER A 152 -6.49 -38.14 15.84
C SER A 152 -6.98 -37.65 14.49
N ALA A 153 -7.22 -36.35 14.33
CA ALA A 153 -7.74 -35.75 13.09
C ALA A 153 -6.62 -35.47 12.10
N SER A 154 -6.90 -35.72 10.82
CA SER A 154 -6.03 -35.26 9.71
C SER A 154 -6.49 -33.95 9.16
N VAL A 155 -5.59 -33.26 8.46
CA VAL A 155 -5.83 -32.01 7.72
C VAL A 155 -7.05 -32.16 6.80
N ALA A 156 -7.14 -33.25 6.04
CA ALA A 156 -8.26 -33.52 5.14
C ALA A 156 -9.62 -33.46 5.81
N SER A 157 -9.70 -33.87 7.08
CA SER A 157 -10.98 -33.91 7.82
C SER A 157 -11.51 -32.53 8.20
N LEU A 158 -10.64 -31.50 8.22
CA LEU A 158 -10.98 -30.13 8.53
C LEU A 158 -10.98 -29.22 7.27
N ALA A 159 -10.46 -29.71 6.14
CA ALA A 159 -10.40 -28.98 4.92
C ALA A 159 -11.81 -28.58 4.44
N ARG A 160 -12.00 -27.30 4.15
CA ARG A 160 -13.22 -26.79 3.52
C ARG A 160 -13.12 -26.92 2.01
N LYS A 161 -14.26 -27.01 1.33
CA LYS A 161 -14.30 -27.09 -0.13
C LYS A 161 -13.56 -25.90 -0.75
N ALA A 162 -12.64 -26.16 -1.67
CA ALA A 162 -11.97 -25.15 -2.45
C ALA A 162 -12.90 -24.58 -3.53
N VAL A 163 -12.73 -23.29 -3.86
CA VAL A 163 -13.35 -22.62 -5.00
C VAL A 163 -12.30 -22.54 -6.10
N PHE A 164 -12.65 -22.98 -7.31
CA PHE A 164 -11.77 -22.99 -8.47
C PHE A 164 -12.22 -21.91 -9.46
N ILE A 165 -11.27 -21.11 -9.90
CA ILE A 165 -11.49 -19.94 -10.77
C ILE A 165 -10.52 -19.99 -11.94
N PRO A 166 -10.98 -19.73 -13.20
CA PRO A 166 -10.07 -19.65 -14.34
C PRO A 166 -9.18 -18.41 -14.24
N GLU A 167 -7.91 -18.54 -14.63
CA GLU A 167 -6.92 -17.47 -14.57
C GLU A 167 -7.25 -16.26 -15.47
N SER A 168 -8.07 -16.45 -16.51
CA SER A 168 -8.52 -15.39 -17.43
C SER A 168 -9.70 -14.57 -16.90
N LYS A 169 -10.23 -14.88 -15.71
CA LYS A 169 -11.38 -14.16 -15.15
C LYS A 169 -10.97 -12.74 -14.75
N PRO A 170 -11.81 -11.70 -15.03
CA PRO A 170 -11.61 -10.35 -14.52
C PRO A 170 -11.63 -10.32 -12.99
N VAL A 171 -10.71 -9.54 -12.39
CA VAL A 171 -10.49 -9.48 -10.93
C VAL A 171 -11.70 -8.86 -10.22
N ASP A 172 -12.39 -7.89 -10.82
CA ASP A 172 -13.60 -7.28 -10.28
C ASP A 172 -14.74 -8.30 -10.11
N LEU A 173 -14.89 -9.22 -11.06
CA LEU A 173 -15.87 -10.30 -10.99
C LEU A 173 -15.49 -11.34 -9.92
N LEU A 174 -14.20 -11.64 -9.78
CA LEU A 174 -13.72 -12.51 -8.71
C LEU A 174 -13.97 -11.89 -7.33
N LEU A 175 -13.69 -10.61 -7.17
CA LEU A 175 -13.96 -9.89 -5.90
C LEU A 175 -15.43 -10.01 -5.49
N ARG A 176 -16.36 -9.76 -6.41
CA ARG A 176 -17.80 -9.87 -6.14
C ARG A 176 -18.24 -11.30 -5.77
N GLU A 177 -17.66 -12.31 -6.44
CA GLU A 177 -17.94 -13.70 -6.14
C GLU A 177 -17.41 -14.09 -4.77
N MET A 178 -16.18 -13.69 -4.42
CA MET A 178 -15.58 -13.96 -3.11
C MET A 178 -16.36 -13.29 -1.98
N GLN A 179 -16.80 -12.05 -2.18
CA GLN A 179 -17.65 -11.34 -1.22
C GLN A 179 -19.01 -12.04 -1.02
N SER A 180 -19.69 -12.41 -2.11
CA SER A 180 -21.01 -13.04 -2.05
C SER A 180 -20.98 -14.43 -1.42
N SER A 181 -19.90 -15.19 -1.64
CA SER A 181 -19.70 -16.54 -1.10
C SER A 181 -18.98 -16.56 0.25
N SER A 182 -18.56 -15.39 0.78
CA SER A 182 -17.71 -15.26 1.97
C SER A 182 -16.43 -16.13 1.88
N THR A 183 -15.88 -16.22 0.67
CA THR A 183 -14.65 -16.95 0.36
C THR A 183 -13.48 -15.97 0.38
N HIS A 184 -12.39 -16.33 1.04
CA HIS A 184 -11.18 -15.48 1.16
C HIS A 184 -9.98 -16.05 0.42
N MET A 185 -10.09 -17.20 -0.21
CA MET A 185 -9.04 -17.83 -1.01
C MET A 185 -9.68 -18.65 -2.12
N ALA A 186 -9.22 -18.45 -3.35
CA ALA A 186 -9.60 -19.22 -4.53
C ALA A 186 -8.38 -19.93 -5.10
N ILE A 187 -8.58 -21.13 -5.65
CA ILE A 187 -7.58 -21.86 -6.42
C ILE A 187 -7.75 -21.46 -7.88
N ILE A 188 -6.67 -21.05 -8.51
CA ILE A 188 -6.69 -20.59 -9.90
C ILE A 188 -6.27 -21.75 -10.79
N VAL A 189 -7.04 -21.94 -11.87
CA VAL A 189 -6.80 -23.02 -12.83
C VAL A 189 -6.52 -22.49 -14.23
N ASP A 190 -5.62 -23.15 -14.93
CA ASP A 190 -5.29 -22.89 -16.33
C ASP A 190 -6.33 -23.50 -17.30
N GLU A 191 -6.12 -23.30 -18.59
CA GLU A 191 -7.00 -23.80 -19.68
C GLU A 191 -7.02 -25.33 -19.79
N TYR A 192 -6.04 -26.00 -19.18
CA TYR A 192 -5.91 -27.46 -19.19
C TYR A 192 -6.46 -28.11 -17.92
N GLY A 193 -6.93 -27.30 -16.97
CA GLY A 193 -7.44 -27.75 -15.69
C GLY A 193 -6.36 -28.01 -14.64
N GLY A 194 -5.11 -27.61 -14.89
CA GLY A 194 -4.03 -27.62 -13.92
C GLY A 194 -4.13 -26.43 -12.96
N VAL A 195 -3.54 -26.56 -11.77
CA VAL A 195 -3.43 -25.44 -10.83
C VAL A 195 -2.37 -24.47 -11.30
N ALA A 196 -2.78 -23.23 -11.68
CA ALA A 196 -1.91 -22.14 -12.06
C ALA A 196 -1.40 -21.35 -10.83
N GLY A 197 -2.24 -21.27 -9.78
CA GLY A 197 -1.90 -20.50 -8.59
C GLY A 197 -3.05 -20.46 -7.58
N LEU A 198 -3.00 -19.49 -6.68
CA LEU A 198 -4.10 -19.11 -5.79
C LEU A 198 -4.23 -17.58 -5.74
N ALA A 199 -5.42 -17.10 -5.41
CA ALA A 199 -5.65 -15.69 -5.11
C ALA A 199 -6.40 -15.56 -3.80
N THR A 200 -6.02 -14.57 -2.98
CA THR A 200 -6.73 -14.24 -1.75
C THR A 200 -7.52 -12.95 -1.92
N LEU A 201 -8.50 -12.72 -1.07
CA LEU A 201 -9.26 -11.47 -1.05
C LEU A 201 -8.34 -10.27 -0.77
N GLU A 202 -7.34 -10.51 0.08
CA GLU A 202 -6.32 -9.54 0.44
C GLU A 202 -5.50 -9.10 -0.79
N ASP A 203 -5.04 -10.04 -1.64
CA ASP A 203 -4.29 -9.75 -2.88
C ASP A 203 -5.12 -8.90 -3.87
N ILE A 204 -6.43 -9.20 -3.94
CA ILE A 204 -7.34 -8.46 -4.83
C ILE A 204 -7.58 -7.03 -4.34
N ILE A 205 -7.71 -6.83 -3.02
CA ILE A 205 -7.90 -5.50 -2.44
C ILE A 205 -6.63 -4.66 -2.58
N GLU A 206 -5.46 -5.29 -2.44
CA GLU A 206 -4.16 -4.65 -2.62
C GLU A 206 -4.01 -4.02 -4.03
N GLU A 207 -4.61 -4.63 -5.06
CA GLU A 207 -4.60 -4.07 -6.43
C GLU A 207 -5.39 -2.76 -6.58
N ILE A 208 -6.41 -2.54 -5.73
CA ILE A 208 -7.20 -1.29 -5.74
C ILE A 208 -6.57 -0.22 -4.86
N VAL A 209 -6.16 -0.61 -3.65
CA VAL A 209 -5.74 0.33 -2.61
C VAL A 209 -4.24 0.62 -2.70
N GLY A 210 -3.50 -0.19 -3.48
CA GLY A 210 -2.06 -0.27 -3.44
C GLY A 210 -1.59 -0.97 -2.15
N GLU A 211 -0.30 -1.11 -1.98
CA GLU A 211 0.24 -1.53 -0.69
C GLU A 211 -0.23 -0.50 0.34
N ILE A 212 -1.07 -0.92 1.31
CA ILE A 212 -1.42 -0.08 2.45
C ILE A 212 -0.12 0.08 3.23
N SER A 213 0.60 1.16 2.93
CA SER A 213 1.76 1.53 3.73
C SER A 213 1.26 1.73 5.16
N ASP A 214 1.81 0.98 6.11
CA ASP A 214 1.55 1.15 7.53
C ASP A 214 1.87 2.61 7.89
N GLU A 215 1.17 3.18 8.87
CA GLU A 215 1.45 4.54 9.36
C GLU A 215 2.92 4.73 9.75
N TYR A 216 3.64 3.61 9.99
CA TYR A 216 5.09 3.56 10.23
C TYR A 216 5.93 3.50 8.94
N ASP A 217 5.36 3.22 7.76
CA ASP A 217 6.08 3.17 6.48
C ASP A 217 6.23 4.55 5.82
N ARG A 218 5.46 5.55 6.28
CA ARG A 218 5.56 6.96 5.83
C ARG A 218 6.83 7.67 6.28
N ASP A 219 7.65 7.03 7.13
CA ASP A 219 8.87 7.58 7.71
C ASP A 219 10.16 6.97 7.15
N VAL A 220 10.15 6.39 5.95
CA VAL A 220 11.43 6.14 5.27
C VAL A 220 11.81 7.43 4.56
N PRO A 221 12.72 8.23 5.11
CA PRO A 221 13.16 9.45 4.44
C PRO A 221 13.75 9.06 3.08
N ASP A 222 13.52 9.88 2.07
CA ASP A 222 14.05 9.65 0.73
C ASP A 222 15.56 9.47 0.75
N PHE A 223 16.21 10.12 1.72
CA PHE A 223 17.65 10.06 1.95
C PHE A 223 17.97 10.24 3.44
N GLU A 224 18.59 9.25 4.08
CA GLU A 224 18.97 9.25 5.50
C GLU A 224 20.45 8.86 5.66
N GLU A 225 21.24 9.70 6.31
CA GLU A 225 22.60 9.37 6.72
C GLU A 225 22.54 8.48 7.97
N ILE A 226 23.01 7.23 7.87
CA ILE A 226 23.03 6.27 8.98
C ILE A 226 24.35 6.36 9.72
N ASP A 227 25.46 6.49 9.00
CA ASP A 227 26.81 6.60 9.53
C ASP A 227 27.63 7.53 8.60
N SER A 228 28.82 7.89 9.02
CA SER A 228 29.71 8.90 8.36
C SER A 228 29.98 8.64 6.87
N ASN A 229 29.67 7.46 6.35
CA ASN A 229 29.87 7.08 4.95
C ASN A 229 28.81 6.09 4.46
N GLN A 230 27.67 5.97 5.15
CA GLN A 230 26.61 5.05 4.79
C GLN A 230 25.25 5.77 4.81
N PHE A 231 24.54 5.70 3.71
CA PHE A 231 23.26 6.36 3.52
C PHE A 231 22.18 5.31 3.22
N ARG A 232 21.02 5.44 3.85
CA ARG A 232 19.81 4.70 3.46
C ARG A 232 19.01 5.57 2.53
N VAL A 233 18.75 5.09 1.34
CA VAL A 233 18.08 5.83 0.28
C VAL A 233 16.86 5.03 -0.20
N ASN A 234 15.74 5.72 -0.44
CA ASN A 234 14.55 5.12 -1.01
C ASN A 234 14.87 4.53 -2.40
N ALA A 235 14.40 3.33 -2.69
CA ALA A 235 14.65 2.68 -3.98
C ALA A 235 14.04 3.45 -5.18
N ALA A 236 13.00 4.25 -4.95
CA ALA A 236 12.40 5.12 -5.96
C ALA A 236 13.16 6.45 -6.16
N PHE A 237 14.20 6.75 -5.35
CA PHE A 237 14.97 7.98 -5.43
C PHE A 237 15.62 8.14 -6.81
N SER A 238 15.60 9.37 -7.33
CA SER A 238 16.12 9.71 -8.65
C SER A 238 17.64 9.49 -8.74
N LEU A 239 18.12 8.89 -9.83
CA LEU A 239 19.54 8.74 -10.09
C LEU A 239 20.24 10.09 -10.25
N ILE A 240 19.58 11.05 -10.89
CA ILE A 240 20.12 12.41 -11.11
C ILE A 240 20.33 13.09 -9.76
N GLU A 241 19.32 13.08 -8.89
CA GLU A 241 19.41 13.68 -7.55
C GLU A 241 20.47 12.99 -6.68
N LEU A 242 20.61 11.67 -6.81
CA LEU A 242 21.66 10.91 -6.12
C LEU A 242 23.06 11.29 -6.65
N GLY A 243 23.19 11.43 -7.97
CA GLY A 243 24.42 11.89 -8.61
C GLY A 243 24.83 13.29 -8.15
N GLU A 244 23.87 14.23 -8.08
CA GLU A 244 24.11 15.58 -7.56
C GLU A 244 24.58 15.57 -6.09
N HIS A 245 24.03 14.66 -5.28
CA HIS A 245 24.41 14.54 -3.86
C HIS A 245 25.87 14.12 -3.67
N PHE A 246 26.38 13.23 -4.52
CA PHE A 246 27.75 12.72 -4.45
C PHE A 246 28.72 13.38 -5.43
N ASP A 247 28.31 14.44 -6.16
CA ASP A 247 29.07 15.14 -7.20
C ASP A 247 29.62 14.20 -8.29
N ILE A 248 28.76 13.24 -8.72
CA ILE A 248 29.06 12.28 -9.78
C ILE A 248 27.99 12.33 -10.87
N GLU A 249 28.35 11.94 -12.08
CA GLU A 249 27.39 11.72 -13.17
C GLU A 249 26.79 10.31 -13.02
N LEU A 250 25.51 10.25 -12.63
CA LEU A 250 24.78 9.02 -12.43
C LEU A 250 23.48 9.04 -13.23
N GLU A 251 23.59 8.65 -14.50
CA GLU A 251 22.47 8.56 -15.44
C GLU A 251 22.46 7.19 -16.12
N ASP A 252 21.28 6.73 -16.52
CA ASP A 252 21.11 5.49 -17.27
C ASP A 252 19.99 5.66 -18.29
N GLU A 253 20.12 5.09 -19.49
CA GLU A 253 19.16 5.24 -20.60
C GLU A 253 17.84 4.46 -20.36
N ASP A 254 17.84 3.44 -19.52
CA ASP A 254 16.71 2.51 -19.35
C ASP A 254 16.01 2.67 -17.97
N VAL A 255 16.66 3.31 -16.99
CA VAL A 255 16.15 3.40 -15.61
C VAL A 255 16.43 4.76 -14.98
N ASP A 256 15.44 5.32 -14.28
CA ASP A 256 15.49 6.63 -13.65
C ASP A 256 15.69 6.55 -12.12
N SER A 257 15.55 5.36 -11.52
CA SER A 257 15.55 5.19 -10.07
C SER A 257 16.69 4.29 -9.57
N LEU A 258 17.10 4.51 -8.33
CA LEU A 258 18.15 3.75 -7.65
C LEU A 258 17.86 2.23 -7.60
N GLY A 259 16.61 1.86 -7.31
CA GLY A 259 16.18 0.47 -7.31
C GLY A 259 16.19 -0.15 -8.71
N GLY A 260 15.83 0.64 -9.73
CA GLY A 260 15.94 0.25 -11.15
C GLY A 260 17.38 -0.03 -11.56
N LEU A 261 18.31 0.86 -11.19
CA LEU A 261 19.75 0.70 -11.47
C LEU A 261 20.32 -0.55 -10.81
N LEU A 262 19.97 -0.79 -9.53
CA LEU A 262 20.38 -2.01 -8.82
C LEU A 262 19.86 -3.27 -9.51
N ALA A 263 18.59 -3.32 -9.88
CA ALA A 263 17.97 -4.46 -10.54
C ALA A 263 18.56 -4.71 -11.94
N LYS A 264 18.78 -3.64 -12.72
CA LYS A 264 19.41 -3.71 -14.06
C LYS A 264 20.83 -4.28 -13.96
N THR A 265 21.63 -3.76 -13.04
CA THR A 265 23.03 -4.19 -12.86
C THR A 265 23.12 -5.63 -12.38
N LEU A 266 22.19 -6.10 -11.53
CA LEU A 266 22.09 -7.49 -11.11
C LEU A 266 21.55 -8.41 -12.22
N GLY A 267 20.86 -7.90 -13.23
CA GLY A 267 20.16 -8.68 -14.26
C GLY A 267 19.00 -9.53 -13.71
N ARG A 268 18.52 -9.25 -12.49
CA ARG A 268 17.42 -9.95 -11.81
C ARG A 268 16.83 -9.08 -10.71
N LEU A 269 15.67 -9.48 -10.19
CA LEU A 269 15.12 -8.83 -9.01
C LEU A 269 16.07 -8.95 -7.81
N PRO A 270 16.35 -7.84 -7.11
CA PRO A 270 17.23 -7.83 -5.95
C PRO A 270 16.70 -8.71 -4.81
N LYS A 271 17.62 -9.31 -4.06
CA LYS A 271 17.34 -9.96 -2.76
C LYS A 271 18.05 -9.17 -1.67
N LYS A 272 17.53 -9.21 -0.45
CA LYS A 272 18.16 -8.55 0.70
C LYS A 272 19.62 -8.95 0.81
N GLY A 273 20.53 -7.96 0.86
CA GLY A 273 21.97 -8.13 0.92
C GLY A 273 22.66 -8.28 -0.45
N ASP A 274 21.93 -8.27 -1.58
CA ASP A 274 22.57 -8.18 -2.89
C ASP A 274 23.28 -6.84 -3.04
N GLN A 275 24.49 -6.88 -3.61
CA GLN A 275 25.36 -5.72 -3.70
C GLN A 275 25.91 -5.54 -5.10
N VAL A 276 26.00 -4.30 -5.56
CA VAL A 276 26.67 -3.92 -6.82
C VAL A 276 27.46 -2.64 -6.60
N THR A 277 28.49 -2.41 -7.42
CA THR A 277 29.24 -1.14 -7.43
C THR A 277 29.03 -0.47 -8.78
N VAL A 278 28.56 0.78 -8.77
CA VAL A 278 28.31 1.59 -9.97
C VAL A 278 28.81 3.01 -9.71
N SER A 279 29.61 3.55 -10.63
CA SER A 279 30.13 4.93 -10.59
C SER A 279 30.82 5.31 -9.27
N GLY A 280 31.48 4.36 -8.60
CA GLY A 280 32.15 4.60 -7.31
C GLY A 280 31.19 4.58 -6.11
N LEU A 281 29.94 4.18 -6.30
CA LEU A 281 28.99 3.91 -5.22
C LEU A 281 28.74 2.42 -5.08
N THR A 282 28.82 1.93 -3.87
CA THR A 282 28.41 0.56 -3.52
C THR A 282 26.96 0.57 -3.05
N LEU A 283 26.09 -0.10 -3.81
CA LEU A 283 24.66 -0.18 -3.62
C LEU A 283 24.29 -1.54 -3.04
N THR A 284 23.65 -1.58 -1.86
CA THR A 284 23.23 -2.83 -1.22
C THR A 284 21.72 -2.83 -0.99
N ALA A 285 21.01 -3.87 -1.45
CA ALA A 285 19.59 -4.05 -1.18
C ALA A 285 19.35 -4.25 0.32
N ASP A 286 18.73 -3.28 1.00
CA ASP A 286 18.53 -3.30 2.45
C ASP A 286 17.15 -3.84 2.82
N ARG A 287 16.09 -3.14 2.46
CA ARG A 287 14.70 -3.48 2.82
C ARG A 287 13.93 -3.91 1.58
N ILE A 288 13.36 -5.11 1.65
CA ILE A 288 12.49 -5.66 0.61
C ILE A 288 11.19 -6.06 1.26
N GLU A 289 10.09 -5.56 0.73
CA GLU A 289 8.75 -5.76 1.29
C GLU A 289 7.78 -6.29 0.27
N GLY A 290 6.60 -6.69 0.78
CA GLY A 290 5.49 -7.18 0.01
C GLY A 290 5.73 -8.56 -0.62
N ARG A 291 4.65 -9.16 -1.13
CA ARG A 291 4.70 -10.47 -1.81
C ARG A 291 5.44 -10.42 -3.13
N ARG A 292 5.42 -9.28 -3.81
CA ARG A 292 6.15 -9.02 -5.06
C ARG A 292 7.65 -8.77 -4.82
N LYS A 293 8.12 -8.84 -3.55
CA LYS A 293 9.51 -8.61 -3.16
C LYS A 293 10.04 -7.27 -3.67
N ARG A 294 9.25 -6.22 -3.51
CA ARG A 294 9.61 -4.86 -3.90
C ARG A 294 10.77 -4.35 -3.04
N LEU A 295 11.80 -3.83 -3.69
CA LEU A 295 12.89 -3.14 -3.01
C LEU A 295 12.38 -1.77 -2.52
N ILE A 296 12.48 -1.51 -1.21
CA ILE A 296 12.05 -0.27 -0.58
C ILE A 296 13.24 0.64 -0.32
N THR A 297 14.33 0.10 0.25
CA THR A 297 15.52 0.88 0.53
C THR A 297 16.79 0.21 0.05
N VAL A 298 17.76 1.06 -0.32
CA VAL A 298 19.10 0.69 -0.71
C VAL A 298 20.09 1.38 0.23
N LEU A 299 21.08 0.67 0.74
CA LEU A 299 22.23 1.29 1.37
C LEU A 299 23.20 1.72 0.30
N VAL A 300 23.64 2.97 0.39
CA VAL A 300 24.60 3.59 -0.51
C VAL A 300 25.86 3.92 0.26
N GLU A 301 26.98 3.42 -0.20
CA GLU A 301 28.30 3.68 0.39
C GLU A 301 29.23 4.21 -0.71
N PRO A 302 29.71 5.46 -0.63
CA PRO A 302 30.71 5.96 -1.55
C PRO A 302 32.08 5.27 -1.31
N ASP A 303 32.78 4.96 -2.39
CA ASP A 303 34.14 4.41 -2.31
C ASP A 303 35.11 5.45 -1.73
N GLU A 304 36.22 5.02 -1.12
CA GLU A 304 37.20 5.88 -0.42
C GLU A 304 37.75 7.07 -1.26
N GLY A 305 37.43 7.16 -2.52
CA GLY A 305 37.83 8.25 -3.43
C GLY A 305 36.78 9.33 -3.68
N LEU A 306 35.53 9.13 -3.20
CA LEU A 306 34.39 10.06 -3.37
C LEU A 306 33.94 10.69 -2.04
N ALA A 307 34.59 10.34 -0.92
CA ALA A 307 34.31 10.84 0.43
C ALA A 307 35.11 12.11 0.75
#